data_9a310fb5868992e7c76e398d545a923b
#
_entry.id   9a310fb5868992e7c76e398d545a923b
#
_cell.length_a   1.000
_cell.length_b   1.000
_cell.length_c   1.000
_cell.angle_alpha   90.00
_cell.angle_beta   90.00
_cell.angle_gamma   90.00
#
_symmetry.space_group_name_H-M   'P 1'
#
loop_
_entity.id
_entity.type
_entity.pdbx_description
1 polymer ?
#
loop_
_entity_poly.entity_id
_entity_poly.type
_entity_poly.pdbx_seq_one_letter_code
_entity_poly.pdbx_strand_id
1 'polypeptide(L)'
;AIEVPGLATVEASLVDAANPCVFVEADALGVTGTEAPAHIDAMTEVMENLESVRTRAAVMMGIAKTPAEAAEKFPSVPFVGMVAGPQDADILSGKKVSAADGDLTARVVSSGNVHRALPLTGAMCLAVAARIDGTVVHRHLRPSAGDDGDIRLIQPSGILPVACTVNRTADGWVAEQT
;
A
#
# COMPACT_ATOMS: atom_id res chain seq x y z
N ALA A 1 9.96 -4.13 10.48
CA ALA A 1 10.63 -4.79 9.35
C ALA A 1 10.19 -6.25 9.26
N ILE A 2 10.12 -6.79 8.04
CA ILE A 2 9.68 -8.17 7.76
C ILE A 2 10.82 -8.89 7.05
N GLU A 3 11.21 -10.06 7.56
CA GLU A 3 12.17 -10.93 6.88
C GLU A 3 11.45 -11.67 5.74
N VAL A 4 11.98 -11.56 4.51
CA VAL A 4 11.43 -12.24 3.32
C VAL A 4 12.48 -13.22 2.81
N PRO A 5 12.17 -14.53 2.70
CA PRO A 5 13.12 -15.52 2.20
C PRO A 5 13.61 -15.16 0.79
N GLY A 6 14.93 -15.14 0.59
CA GLY A 6 15.53 -14.80 -0.69
C GLY A 6 15.66 -13.30 -0.97
N LEU A 7 15.10 -12.44 -0.12
CA LEU A 7 15.21 -11.00 -0.19
C LEU A 7 15.81 -10.46 1.12
N ALA A 8 16.32 -9.22 1.10
CA ALA A 8 16.72 -8.55 2.34
C ALA A 8 15.49 -8.29 3.24
N THR A 9 15.73 -7.97 4.50
CA THR A 9 14.67 -7.51 5.39
C THR A 9 13.98 -6.28 4.80
N VAL A 10 12.66 -6.35 4.64
CA VAL A 10 11.84 -5.28 4.07
C VAL A 10 11.22 -4.46 5.18
N GLU A 11 11.36 -3.16 5.12
CA GLU A 11 10.64 -2.28 6.04
C GLU A 11 9.16 -2.23 5.65
N ALA A 12 8.28 -2.35 6.64
CA ALA A 12 6.85 -2.41 6.42
C ALA A 12 6.08 -1.63 7.48
N SER A 13 5.00 -1.00 7.08
CA SER A 13 4.00 -0.40 7.99
C SER A 13 2.72 -1.23 7.97
N LEU A 14 2.30 -1.66 9.17
CA LEU A 14 1.08 -2.40 9.38
C LEU A 14 0.04 -1.44 9.94
N VAL A 15 -1.05 -1.26 9.22
CA VAL A 15 -2.12 -0.31 9.58
C VAL A 15 -3.47 -1.00 9.42
N ASP A 16 -4.31 -0.88 10.44
CA ASP A 16 -5.68 -1.37 10.40
C ASP A 16 -6.65 -0.18 10.57
N ALA A 17 -7.07 0.35 9.42
CA ALA A 17 -8.04 1.43 9.33
C ALA A 17 -8.96 1.16 8.13
N ALA A 18 -10.20 0.81 8.36
CA ALA A 18 -11.19 0.33 7.41
C ALA A 18 -10.88 -1.08 6.83
N ASN A 19 -9.62 -1.46 6.68
CA ASN A 19 -9.17 -2.81 6.31
C ASN A 19 -7.71 -3.00 6.76
N PRO A 20 -7.34 -4.17 7.30
CA PRO A 20 -5.95 -4.46 7.60
C PRO A 20 -5.09 -4.41 6.35
N CYS A 21 -4.02 -3.61 6.37
CA CYS A 21 -3.07 -3.46 5.28
C CYS A 21 -1.63 -3.53 5.78
N VAL A 22 -0.74 -4.03 4.93
CA VAL A 22 0.70 -3.89 5.08
C VAL A 22 1.24 -3.12 3.88
N PHE A 23 2.03 -2.08 4.14
CA PHE A 23 2.64 -1.24 3.11
C PHE A 23 4.15 -1.39 3.12
N VAL A 24 4.74 -1.53 1.93
CA VAL A 24 6.18 -1.63 1.68
C VAL A 24 6.59 -0.66 0.57
N GLU A 25 7.86 -0.31 0.53
CA GLU A 25 8.42 0.48 -0.58
C GLU A 25 8.46 -0.35 -1.86
N ALA A 26 8.09 0.25 -2.99
CA ALA A 26 8.07 -0.45 -4.28
C ALA A 26 9.49 -0.87 -4.72
N ASP A 27 10.49 -0.02 -4.51
CA ASP A 27 11.89 -0.28 -4.86
C ASP A 27 12.52 -1.41 -4.03
N ALA A 28 12.05 -1.62 -2.80
CA ALA A 28 12.48 -2.78 -1.98
C ALA A 28 12.10 -4.13 -2.61
N LEU A 29 11.17 -4.13 -3.56
CA LEU A 29 10.73 -5.30 -4.34
C LEU A 29 11.26 -5.27 -5.79
N GLY A 30 12.11 -4.29 -6.14
CA GLY A 30 12.66 -4.14 -7.48
C GLY A 30 11.68 -3.59 -8.53
N VAL A 31 10.61 -2.91 -8.09
CA VAL A 31 9.62 -2.27 -8.97
C VAL A 31 9.53 -0.77 -8.69
N THR A 32 8.97 -0.01 -9.61
CA THR A 32 8.81 1.44 -9.46
C THR A 32 7.50 1.83 -8.77
N GLY A 33 6.51 0.93 -8.78
CA GLY A 33 5.14 1.21 -8.33
C GLY A 33 4.26 1.83 -9.42
N THR A 34 4.79 2.04 -10.64
CA THR A 34 4.02 2.58 -11.77
C THR A 34 3.62 1.52 -12.80
N GLU A 35 4.15 0.32 -12.69
CA GLU A 35 3.90 -0.78 -13.61
C GLU A 35 2.41 -1.07 -13.76
N ALA A 36 2.01 -1.51 -14.95
CA ALA A 36 0.64 -1.98 -15.18
C ALA A 36 0.35 -3.23 -14.32
N PRO A 37 -0.86 -3.40 -13.78
CA PRO A 37 -1.22 -4.56 -12.95
C PRO A 37 -0.86 -5.90 -13.59
N ALA A 38 -1.15 -6.09 -14.87
CA ALA A 38 -0.85 -7.33 -15.57
C ALA A 38 0.67 -7.60 -15.69
N HIS A 39 1.48 -6.54 -15.70
CA HIS A 39 2.93 -6.69 -15.72
C HIS A 39 3.43 -7.21 -14.35
N ILE A 40 2.98 -6.61 -13.24
CA ILE A 40 3.35 -7.08 -11.90
C ILE A 40 2.81 -8.50 -11.67
N ASP A 41 1.55 -8.79 -12.06
CA ASP A 41 0.95 -10.13 -11.97
C ASP A 41 1.81 -11.23 -12.68
N ALA A 42 2.55 -10.84 -13.73
CA ALA A 42 3.45 -11.73 -14.46
C ALA A 42 4.88 -11.84 -13.85
N MET A 43 5.23 -11.00 -12.89
CA MET A 43 6.52 -11.00 -12.20
C MET A 43 6.47 -11.97 -11.01
N THR A 44 6.70 -13.26 -11.27
CA THR A 44 6.56 -14.34 -10.27
C THR A 44 7.31 -14.04 -8.96
N GLU A 45 8.56 -13.61 -9.04
CA GLU A 45 9.38 -13.31 -7.86
C GLU A 45 8.77 -12.16 -7.01
N VAL A 46 8.31 -11.10 -7.66
CA VAL A 46 7.65 -9.97 -6.97
C VAL A 46 6.38 -10.42 -6.26
N MET A 47 5.55 -11.22 -6.94
CA MET A 47 4.30 -11.75 -6.37
C MET A 47 4.55 -12.71 -5.20
N GLU A 48 5.59 -13.56 -5.27
CA GLU A 48 6.00 -14.44 -4.18
C GLU A 48 6.52 -13.63 -2.98
N ASN A 49 7.31 -12.58 -3.22
CA ASN A 49 7.79 -11.68 -2.17
C ASN A 49 6.62 -10.94 -1.50
N LEU A 50 5.65 -10.43 -2.26
CA LEU A 50 4.45 -9.78 -1.74
C LEU A 50 3.61 -10.74 -0.90
N GLU A 51 3.42 -11.98 -1.33
CA GLU A 51 2.70 -13.01 -0.57
C GLU A 51 3.45 -13.35 0.73
N SER A 52 4.78 -13.41 0.68
CA SER A 52 5.62 -13.60 1.85
C SER A 52 5.49 -12.46 2.86
N VAL A 53 5.47 -11.20 2.40
CA VAL A 53 5.20 -10.02 3.23
C VAL A 53 3.80 -10.11 3.84
N ARG A 54 2.77 -10.38 3.02
CA ARG A 54 1.37 -10.46 3.45
C ARG A 54 1.15 -11.48 4.56
N THR A 55 1.65 -12.70 4.36
CA THR A 55 1.43 -13.79 5.32
C THR A 55 2.14 -13.56 6.66
N ARG A 56 3.32 -12.96 6.64
CA ARG A 56 4.03 -12.58 7.86
C ARG A 56 3.37 -11.39 8.57
N ALA A 57 2.90 -10.40 7.80
CA ALA A 57 2.13 -9.29 8.34
C ALA A 57 0.84 -9.79 9.01
N ALA A 58 0.14 -10.77 8.42
CA ALA A 58 -1.04 -11.40 9.01
C ALA A 58 -0.76 -11.99 10.40
N VAL A 59 0.41 -12.62 10.57
CA VAL A 59 0.83 -13.15 11.89
C VAL A 59 1.13 -12.00 12.86
N MET A 60 1.86 -10.98 12.42
CA MET A 60 2.20 -9.81 13.26
C MET A 60 0.97 -9.02 13.69
N MET A 61 -0.07 -8.98 12.86
CA MET A 61 -1.36 -8.32 13.14
C MET A 61 -2.33 -9.22 13.95
N GLY A 62 -1.94 -10.46 14.26
CA GLY A 62 -2.78 -11.41 15.01
C GLY A 62 -3.96 -12.00 14.22
N ILE A 63 -3.95 -11.85 12.89
CA ILE A 63 -4.98 -12.40 11.97
C ILE A 63 -4.82 -13.93 11.84
N ALA A 64 -3.57 -14.40 11.81
CA ALA A 64 -3.24 -15.81 11.71
C ALA A 64 -2.15 -16.18 12.72
N LYS A 65 -2.04 -17.47 13.05
CA LYS A 65 -1.01 -17.98 13.95
C LYS A 65 0.32 -18.28 13.23
N THR A 66 0.24 -18.61 11.95
CA THR A 66 1.41 -18.92 11.11
C THR A 66 1.22 -18.37 9.70
N PRO A 67 2.32 -18.12 8.95
CA PRO A 67 2.21 -17.72 7.54
C PRO A 67 1.45 -18.75 6.68
N ALA A 68 1.60 -20.04 6.96
CA ALA A 68 0.87 -21.09 6.25
C ALA A 68 -0.65 -21.00 6.49
N GLU A 69 -1.06 -20.75 7.74
CA GLU A 69 -2.47 -20.51 8.06
C GLU A 69 -3.00 -19.25 7.37
N ALA A 70 -2.20 -18.17 7.32
CA ALA A 70 -2.56 -16.94 6.62
C ALA A 70 -2.78 -17.18 5.12
N ALA A 71 -1.91 -17.97 4.48
CA ALA A 71 -2.04 -18.31 3.07
C ALA A 71 -3.30 -19.15 2.78
N GLU A 72 -3.59 -20.13 3.63
CA GLU A 72 -4.70 -21.06 3.44
C GLU A 72 -6.06 -20.46 3.77
N LYS A 73 -6.17 -19.76 4.91
CA LYS A 73 -7.47 -19.33 5.45
C LYS A 73 -7.81 -17.87 5.21
N PHE A 74 -6.81 -17.04 4.99
CA PHE A 74 -6.97 -15.59 4.88
C PHE A 74 -6.27 -15.02 3.63
N PRO A 75 -6.56 -15.54 2.40
CA PRO A 75 -5.81 -15.19 1.19
C PRO A 75 -5.97 -13.72 0.76
N SER A 76 -7.00 -13.02 1.24
CA SER A 76 -7.29 -11.63 0.90
C SER A 76 -7.00 -10.63 2.02
N VAL A 77 -6.49 -11.07 3.18
CA VAL A 77 -6.26 -10.20 4.34
C VAL A 77 -4.93 -10.55 5.02
N PRO A 78 -4.12 -9.55 5.41
CA PRO A 78 -4.22 -8.13 5.06
C PRO A 78 -4.02 -7.89 3.56
N PHE A 79 -4.45 -6.74 3.05
CA PHE A 79 -3.98 -6.28 1.74
C PHE A 79 -2.48 -5.97 1.82
N VAL A 80 -1.76 -6.19 0.73
CA VAL A 80 -0.38 -5.72 0.63
C VAL A 80 -0.29 -4.59 -0.40
N GLY A 81 0.24 -3.45 0.03
CA GLY A 81 0.41 -2.27 -0.81
C GLY A 81 1.88 -1.97 -1.05
N MET A 82 2.24 -1.73 -2.31
CA MET A 82 3.52 -1.14 -2.71
C MET A 82 3.33 0.35 -2.88
N VAL A 83 4.21 1.15 -2.30
CA VAL A 83 4.15 2.61 -2.37
C VAL A 83 5.46 3.21 -2.86
N ALA A 84 5.35 4.36 -3.53
CA ALA A 84 6.47 5.19 -3.95
C ALA A 84 6.03 6.66 -3.92
N GLY A 85 6.98 7.57 -3.97
CA GLY A 85 6.67 8.99 -4.20
C GLY A 85 5.87 9.18 -5.49
N PRO A 86 5.27 10.37 -5.70
CA PRO A 86 4.49 10.63 -6.90
C PRO A 86 5.37 10.53 -8.15
N GLN A 87 4.92 9.78 -9.13
CA GLN A 87 5.63 9.52 -10.39
C GLN A 87 4.69 9.67 -11.59
N ASP A 88 5.26 10.01 -12.76
CA ASP A 88 4.54 9.91 -14.02
C ASP A 88 4.18 8.43 -14.28
N ALA A 89 2.96 8.18 -14.68
CA ALA A 89 2.48 6.82 -14.91
C ALA A 89 1.52 6.71 -16.09
N ASP A 90 1.65 5.62 -16.83
CA ASP A 90 0.64 5.21 -17.79
C ASP A 90 -0.52 4.54 -17.03
N ILE A 91 -1.76 4.92 -17.35
CA ILE A 91 -2.97 4.35 -16.73
C ILE A 91 -3.71 3.43 -17.68
N LEU A 92 -4.59 2.59 -17.16
CA LEU A 92 -5.29 1.55 -17.91
C LEU A 92 -6.12 2.08 -19.09
N SER A 93 -6.50 3.35 -19.09
CA SER A 93 -7.20 3.98 -20.23
C SER A 93 -6.27 4.35 -21.39
N GLY A 94 -4.95 4.13 -21.26
CA GLY A 94 -3.94 4.55 -22.24
C GLY A 94 -3.51 6.02 -22.12
N LYS A 95 -4.05 6.75 -21.14
CA LYS A 95 -3.62 8.12 -20.83
C LYS A 95 -2.42 8.09 -19.88
N LYS A 96 -1.75 9.25 -19.76
CA LYS A 96 -0.71 9.48 -18.76
C LYS A 96 -1.24 10.37 -17.64
N VAL A 97 -0.79 10.09 -16.43
CA VAL A 97 -0.93 11.00 -15.28
C VAL A 97 0.45 11.52 -14.94
N SER A 98 0.50 12.79 -14.55
CA SER A 98 1.76 13.43 -14.16
C SER A 98 2.01 13.26 -12.65
N ALA A 99 3.26 13.10 -12.28
CA ALA A 99 3.69 13.18 -10.89
C ALA A 99 3.20 14.47 -10.20
N ALA A 100 3.05 15.57 -10.94
CA ALA A 100 2.57 16.84 -10.39
C ALA A 100 1.10 16.80 -9.93
N ASP A 101 0.32 15.87 -10.49
CA ASP A 101 -1.12 15.79 -10.22
C ASP A 101 -1.46 14.88 -9.01
N GLY A 102 -0.48 14.12 -8.49
CA GLY A 102 -0.68 13.22 -7.36
C GLY A 102 0.27 13.50 -6.19
N ASP A 103 0.00 12.87 -5.07
CA ASP A 103 0.77 13.02 -3.83
C ASP A 103 1.51 11.76 -3.43
N LEU A 104 1.07 10.60 -3.94
CA LEU A 104 1.62 9.28 -3.66
C LEU A 104 1.30 8.34 -4.82
N THR A 105 2.22 7.43 -5.15
CA THR A 105 1.97 6.33 -6.11
C THR A 105 1.74 5.03 -5.34
N ALA A 106 0.73 4.25 -5.72
CA ALA A 106 0.42 2.99 -5.05
C ALA A 106 -0.11 1.90 -5.97
N ARG A 107 0.22 0.66 -5.61
CA ARG A 107 -0.36 -0.58 -6.13
C ARG A 107 -0.77 -1.45 -4.95
N VAL A 108 -1.92 -2.09 -5.02
CA VAL A 108 -2.42 -2.98 -3.95
C VAL A 108 -2.70 -4.34 -4.52
N VAL A 109 -2.29 -5.36 -3.78
CA VAL A 109 -2.50 -6.78 -4.08
C VAL A 109 -3.38 -7.40 -3.01
N SER A 110 -4.32 -8.22 -3.44
CA SER A 110 -5.05 -9.15 -2.57
C SER A 110 -5.44 -10.38 -3.38
N SER A 111 -5.59 -11.52 -2.73
CA SER A 111 -5.96 -12.79 -3.38
C SER A 111 -5.09 -13.12 -4.61
N GLY A 112 -3.80 -12.78 -4.55
CA GLY A 112 -2.83 -13.10 -5.60
C GLY A 112 -2.89 -12.26 -6.87
N ASN A 113 -3.58 -11.10 -6.86
CA ASN A 113 -3.66 -10.22 -8.03
C ASN A 113 -3.50 -8.75 -7.64
N VAL A 114 -2.88 -7.97 -8.54
CA VAL A 114 -2.83 -6.52 -8.45
C VAL A 114 -4.19 -5.91 -8.84
N HIS A 115 -4.73 -5.07 -7.99
CA HIS A 115 -5.99 -4.38 -8.27
C HIS A 115 -5.87 -3.41 -9.44
N ARG A 116 -6.83 -3.44 -10.38
CA ARG A 116 -6.93 -2.50 -11.50
C ARG A 116 -7.34 -1.10 -11.07
N ALA A 117 -8.06 -1.00 -9.96
CA ALA A 117 -8.34 0.23 -9.22
C ALA A 117 -8.15 -0.09 -7.75
N LEU A 118 -7.67 0.88 -6.95
CA LEU A 118 -7.51 0.65 -5.52
C LEU A 118 -8.86 0.28 -4.89
N PRO A 119 -8.92 -0.79 -4.08
CA PRO A 119 -10.11 -1.10 -3.29
C PRO A 119 -10.41 0.09 -2.36
N LEU A 120 -11.67 0.46 -2.21
CA LEU A 120 -12.06 1.63 -1.40
C LEU A 120 -11.44 1.57 0.01
N THR A 121 -11.64 0.46 0.73
CA THR A 121 -11.11 0.30 2.09
C THR A 121 -9.58 0.28 2.15
N GLY A 122 -8.91 -0.23 1.10
CA GLY A 122 -7.46 -0.17 0.95
C GLY A 122 -6.94 1.25 0.70
N ALA A 123 -7.66 2.04 -0.11
CA ALA A 123 -7.34 3.44 -0.36
C ALA A 123 -7.54 4.30 0.90
N MET A 124 -8.61 4.05 1.67
CA MET A 124 -8.84 4.69 2.97
C MET A 124 -7.71 4.39 3.96
N CYS A 125 -7.35 3.11 4.10
CA CYS A 125 -6.24 2.70 4.97
C CYS A 125 -4.89 3.31 4.52
N LEU A 126 -4.65 3.39 3.21
CA LEU A 126 -3.45 4.03 2.65
C LEU A 126 -3.40 5.53 2.99
N ALA A 127 -4.53 6.23 2.88
CA ALA A 127 -4.63 7.64 3.23
C ALA A 127 -4.38 7.88 4.73
N VAL A 128 -4.93 7.03 5.60
CA VAL A 128 -4.62 7.07 7.04
C VAL A 128 -3.13 6.84 7.29
N ALA A 129 -2.54 5.82 6.68
CA ALA A 129 -1.11 5.53 6.82
C ALA A 129 -0.22 6.70 6.36
N ALA A 130 -0.64 7.42 5.32
CA ALA A 130 0.07 8.60 4.81
C ALA A 130 0.08 9.78 5.80
N ARG A 131 -0.88 9.84 6.73
CA ARG A 131 -0.96 10.87 7.79
C ARG A 131 -0.25 10.47 9.09
N ILE A 132 0.25 9.25 9.19
CA ILE A 132 0.93 8.73 10.39
C ILE A 132 2.44 8.87 10.22
N ASP A 133 3.05 9.74 11.00
CA ASP A 133 4.50 9.95 11.02
C ASP A 133 5.27 8.64 11.19
N GLY A 134 6.34 8.48 10.43
CA GLY A 134 7.23 7.34 10.51
C GLY A 134 6.76 6.08 9.79
N THR A 135 5.56 6.09 9.19
CA THR A 135 5.15 4.99 8.30
C THR A 135 5.93 5.04 6.98
N VAL A 136 6.06 3.88 6.34
CA VAL A 136 6.60 3.77 4.97
C VAL A 136 5.82 4.69 4.02
N VAL A 137 4.50 4.74 4.17
CA VAL A 137 3.61 5.56 3.34
C VAL A 137 3.87 7.05 3.52
N HIS A 138 3.96 7.51 4.77
CA HIS A 138 4.21 8.92 5.09
C HIS A 138 5.53 9.44 4.49
N ARG A 139 6.58 8.62 4.52
CA ARG A 139 7.88 9.00 3.93
C ARG A 139 7.83 9.25 2.43
N HIS A 140 6.91 8.62 1.73
CA HIS A 140 6.72 8.78 0.28
C HIS A 140 5.67 9.82 -0.09
N LEU A 141 4.91 10.33 0.90
CA LEU A 141 3.93 11.37 0.66
C LEU A 141 4.62 12.67 0.20
N ARG A 142 4.05 13.32 -0.81
CA ARG A 142 4.52 14.65 -1.24
C ARG A 142 4.51 15.64 -0.05
N PRO A 143 5.61 16.34 0.23
CA PRO A 143 5.65 17.29 1.36
C PRO A 143 4.59 18.40 1.26
N SER A 144 4.16 18.78 0.06
CA SER A 144 3.14 19.81 -0.16
C SER A 144 1.70 19.30 -0.04
N ALA A 145 1.47 18.01 0.24
CA ALA A 145 0.12 17.48 0.46
C ALA A 145 -0.57 18.05 1.70
N GLY A 146 0.23 18.68 2.61
CA GLY A 146 -0.28 19.31 3.83
C GLY A 146 -0.93 18.31 4.80
N ASP A 147 -1.37 18.80 5.94
CA ASP A 147 -2.06 17.97 6.94
C ASP A 147 -3.57 17.91 6.71
N ASP A 148 -4.12 18.87 5.98
CA ASP A 148 -5.53 19.00 5.65
C ASP A 148 -5.75 18.82 4.14
N GLY A 149 -6.84 18.19 3.77
CA GLY A 149 -7.27 18.00 2.38
C GLY A 149 -7.10 16.56 1.88
N ASP A 150 -7.51 16.34 0.64
CA ASP A 150 -7.48 15.04 0.00
C ASP A 150 -6.05 14.62 -0.34
N ILE A 151 -5.72 13.36 -0.11
CA ILE A 151 -4.52 12.73 -0.63
C ILE A 151 -4.83 12.17 -2.03
N ARG A 152 -4.08 12.62 -3.03
CA ARG A 152 -4.27 12.23 -4.43
C ARG A 152 -3.39 11.02 -4.76
N LEU A 153 -4.00 9.85 -4.79
CA LEU A 153 -3.32 8.58 -5.02
C LEU A 153 -3.19 8.30 -6.52
N ILE A 154 -1.96 8.22 -7.04
CA ILE A 154 -1.67 7.74 -8.41
C ILE A 154 -1.78 6.22 -8.40
N GLN A 155 -2.74 5.68 -9.16
CA GLN A 155 -3.06 4.27 -9.18
C GLN A 155 -3.42 3.81 -10.61
N PRO A 156 -3.56 2.50 -10.89
CA PRO A 156 -3.67 2.00 -12.27
C PRO A 156 -4.79 2.63 -13.12
N SER A 157 -5.90 3.02 -12.51
CA SER A 157 -7.04 3.63 -13.23
C SER A 157 -7.00 5.16 -13.28
N GLY A 158 -5.98 5.81 -12.72
CA GLY A 158 -5.87 7.28 -12.72
C GLY A 158 -5.48 7.83 -11.36
N ILE A 159 -6.05 8.97 -11.00
CA ILE A 159 -5.84 9.61 -9.69
C ILE A 159 -7.11 9.45 -8.86
N LEU A 160 -6.94 8.96 -7.64
CA LEU A 160 -8.02 8.81 -6.66
C LEU A 160 -7.79 9.79 -5.51
N PRO A 161 -8.59 10.85 -5.36
CA PRO A 161 -8.56 11.69 -4.18
C PRO A 161 -9.24 10.94 -3.01
N VAL A 162 -8.61 10.96 -1.84
CA VAL A 162 -9.14 10.37 -0.61
C VAL A 162 -9.05 11.40 0.51
N ALA A 163 -10.20 11.83 1.02
CA ALA A 163 -10.27 12.67 2.21
C ALA A 163 -9.80 11.85 3.42
N CYS A 164 -8.99 12.46 4.30
CA CYS A 164 -8.51 11.77 5.49
C CYS A 164 -8.09 12.77 6.56
N THR A 165 -8.67 12.63 7.75
CA THR A 165 -8.26 13.37 8.94
C THR A 165 -7.79 12.40 10.00
N VAL A 166 -6.52 12.55 10.43
CA VAL A 166 -5.91 11.68 11.44
C VAL A 166 -5.30 12.56 12.53
N ASN A 167 -5.65 12.28 13.77
CA ASN A 167 -5.14 13.01 14.93
C ASN A 167 -4.28 12.12 15.82
N ARG A 168 -3.22 12.72 16.34
CA ARG A 168 -2.40 12.07 17.35
C ARG A 168 -2.98 12.34 18.74
N THR A 169 -3.23 11.27 19.49
CA THR A 169 -3.71 11.31 20.88
C THR A 169 -2.66 10.74 21.82
N ALA A 170 -2.93 10.78 23.14
CA ALA A 170 -2.06 10.16 24.14
C ALA A 170 -1.95 8.62 23.96
N ASP A 171 -3.01 8.00 23.42
CA ASP A 171 -3.12 6.55 23.26
C ASP A 171 -2.71 6.08 21.83
N GLY A 172 -2.30 7.00 20.95
CA GLY A 172 -1.88 6.69 19.58
C GLY A 172 -2.54 7.57 18.52
N TRP A 173 -2.76 7.00 17.34
CA TRP A 173 -3.35 7.69 16.19
C TRP A 173 -4.82 7.34 16.06
N VAL A 174 -5.66 8.33 15.77
CA VAL A 174 -7.11 8.17 15.56
C VAL A 174 -7.49 8.77 14.22
N ALA A 175 -8.08 7.95 13.33
CA ALA A 175 -8.70 8.42 12.10
C ALA A 175 -10.12 8.88 12.42
N GLU A 176 -10.42 10.16 12.19
CA GLU A 176 -11.74 10.75 12.44
C GLU A 176 -12.64 10.70 11.20
N GLN A 177 -12.02 10.78 10.02
CA GLN A 177 -12.71 10.76 8.74
C GLN A 177 -11.82 10.13 7.66
N THR A 178 -12.39 9.29 6.84
CA THR A 178 -11.81 8.77 5.59
C THR A 178 -12.89 8.57 4.53
#